data_f408be89c1a2aed407fca14c126d267e
#
_entry.id   f408be89c1a2aed407fca14c126d267e
#
_cell.length_a   1.000
_cell.length_b   1.000
_cell.length_c   1.000
_cell.angle_alpha   90.00
_cell.angle_beta   90.00
_cell.angle_gamma   90.00
#
_symmetry.space_group_name_H-M   'P 1'
#
loop_
_entity.id
_entity.type
_entity.pdbx_description
1 polymer ?
#
loop_
_entity_poly.entity_id
_entity_poly.type
_entity_poly.pdbx_seq_one_letter_code
_entity_poly.pdbx_strand_id
1 'polypeptide(L)'
;MATPLKDFNEHVIKVVNEVSRGVVTITTVKLGFESIFGTVPIRGLGSGFLIGENIIVTNAHVVSDARVVDVIFFDGSRFDGKVLIADTYRDVALVSVEDVPKGIKPLSLGDSDQLRVGEIVFAVGSPLGLPGPTVTMGVVSAVGRNIVGEDVALEDLIQTDAAINPGNSGGPLVNVDGMVVGMVTAIIPYAQGVGFAIPINTVKRVLEMIEAYGRPVRAMIGVYAASITPQVASAYRLPLKRGLLIVRVIPGTPAYEARIAPGDIITKIAGKEVSDVRELRRAVEDSIMQGYVELEIYRQGYGYRRVKVPIMVEEVG
;
A
#
# COMPACT_ATOMS: atom_id res chain seq x y z
N MET A 1 -24.55 25.10 -25.74
CA MET A 1 -24.63 23.84 -25.00
C MET A 1 -23.23 23.35 -24.71
N ALA A 2 -22.87 23.07 -23.44
CA ALA A 2 -21.61 22.43 -23.13
C ALA A 2 -21.66 20.99 -23.68
N THR A 3 -20.55 20.52 -24.25
CA THR A 3 -20.46 19.13 -24.70
C THR A 3 -20.08 18.27 -23.47
N PRO A 4 -20.50 16.99 -23.38
CA PRO A 4 -20.14 16.11 -22.26
C PRO A 4 -18.61 16.08 -21.98
N LEU A 5 -17.80 16.21 -23.02
CA LEU A 5 -16.35 16.27 -22.89
C LEU A 5 -15.86 17.55 -22.20
N LYS A 6 -16.52 18.70 -22.44
CA LYS A 6 -16.20 19.96 -21.77
C LYS A 6 -16.55 19.89 -20.27
N ASP A 7 -17.71 19.32 -19.96
CA ASP A 7 -18.15 19.16 -18.57
C ASP A 7 -17.20 18.21 -17.81
N PHE A 8 -16.76 17.13 -18.45
CA PHE A 8 -15.73 16.23 -17.89
C PHE A 8 -14.40 16.96 -17.64
N ASN A 9 -13.93 17.75 -18.62
CA ASN A 9 -12.70 18.52 -18.46
C ASN A 9 -12.75 19.50 -17.29
N GLU A 10 -13.84 20.25 -17.14
CA GLU A 10 -14.05 21.17 -16.02
C GLU A 10 -14.08 20.42 -14.68
N HIS A 11 -14.72 19.24 -14.66
CA HIS A 11 -14.73 18.38 -13.48
C HIS A 11 -13.31 17.93 -13.10
N VAL A 12 -12.51 17.45 -14.04
CA VAL A 12 -11.11 17.06 -13.81
C VAL A 12 -10.28 18.22 -13.29
N ILE A 13 -10.40 19.42 -13.89
CA ILE A 13 -9.69 20.62 -13.43
C ILE A 13 -10.05 20.92 -11.97
N LYS A 14 -11.33 20.84 -11.60
CA LYS A 14 -11.78 21.08 -10.23
C LYS A 14 -11.18 20.06 -9.26
N VAL A 15 -11.28 18.77 -9.56
CA VAL A 15 -10.75 17.68 -8.73
C VAL A 15 -9.24 17.84 -8.52
N VAL A 16 -8.50 18.05 -9.60
CA VAL A 16 -7.04 18.24 -9.56
C VAL A 16 -6.67 19.44 -8.69
N ASN A 17 -7.35 20.58 -8.83
CA ASN A 17 -7.10 21.76 -8.02
C ASN A 17 -7.37 21.57 -6.53
N GLU A 18 -8.43 20.83 -6.19
CA GLU A 18 -8.79 20.52 -4.80
C GLU A 18 -7.77 19.56 -4.17
N VAL A 19 -7.45 18.45 -4.85
CA VAL A 19 -6.48 17.45 -4.38
C VAL A 19 -5.09 18.04 -4.22
N SER A 20 -4.64 18.83 -5.18
CA SER A 20 -3.30 19.42 -5.20
C SER A 20 -2.97 20.23 -3.96
N ARG A 21 -3.97 20.84 -3.31
CA ARG A 21 -3.78 21.64 -2.09
C ARG A 21 -3.36 20.78 -0.89
N GLY A 22 -3.84 19.54 -0.82
CA GLY A 22 -3.50 18.59 0.25
C GLY A 22 -2.23 17.80 0.01
N VAL A 23 -1.55 18.01 -1.13
CA VAL A 23 -0.28 17.34 -1.47
C VAL A 23 0.90 18.21 -1.05
N VAL A 24 1.92 17.56 -0.48
CA VAL A 24 3.13 18.22 0.01
C VAL A 24 4.38 17.64 -0.64
N THR A 25 5.43 18.45 -0.72
CA THR A 25 6.80 17.97 -0.98
C THR A 25 7.45 17.59 0.33
N ILE A 26 8.12 16.45 0.36
CA ILE A 26 8.93 16.01 1.50
C ILE A 26 10.38 15.96 1.06
N THR A 27 11.26 16.65 1.80
CA THR A 27 12.70 16.59 1.56
C THR A 27 13.45 16.11 2.79
N THR A 28 14.40 15.22 2.58
CA THR A 28 15.29 14.70 3.63
C THR A 28 16.73 15.03 3.30
N VAL A 29 17.53 15.34 4.31
CA VAL A 29 18.99 15.45 4.16
C VAL A 29 19.58 14.11 4.59
N LYS A 30 20.08 13.34 3.62
CA LYS A 30 20.84 12.10 3.91
C LYS A 30 22.32 12.41 3.93
N LEU A 31 23.05 11.84 4.89
CA LEU A 31 24.50 11.84 4.84
C LEU A 31 24.93 10.95 3.67
N GLY A 32 25.49 11.57 2.64
CA GLY A 32 25.98 10.87 1.45
C GLY A 32 27.37 10.26 1.65
N PHE A 33 27.90 9.64 0.60
CA PHE A 33 29.21 9.02 0.61
C PHE A 33 30.31 9.99 1.07
N GLU A 34 31.25 9.49 1.88
CA GLU A 34 32.51 10.18 2.17
C GLU A 34 33.29 10.37 0.86
N SER A 35 33.38 11.58 0.40
CA SER A 35 34.31 11.96 -0.66
C SER A 35 35.61 12.46 -0.04
N ILE A 36 36.68 12.50 -0.82
CA ILE A 36 37.97 13.12 -0.39
C ILE A 36 37.82 14.62 -0.01
N PHE A 37 36.68 15.23 -0.30
CA PHE A 37 36.33 16.61 0.05
C PHE A 37 35.30 16.72 1.20
N GLY A 38 35.02 15.62 1.91
CA GLY A 38 34.03 15.55 3.00
C GLY A 38 32.71 14.89 2.61
N THR A 39 31.81 14.76 3.56
CA THR A 39 30.50 14.17 3.36
C THR A 39 29.60 15.11 2.56
N VAL A 40 29.17 14.70 1.38
CA VAL A 40 28.21 15.48 0.56
C VAL A 40 26.80 15.07 0.97
N PRO A 41 25.96 16.00 1.45
CA PRO A 41 24.57 15.66 1.80
C PRO A 41 23.78 15.33 0.53
N ILE A 42 23.18 14.16 0.48
CA ILE A 42 22.22 13.77 -0.55
C ILE A 42 20.83 14.15 -0.06
N ARG A 43 20.12 14.97 -0.82
CA ARG A 43 18.73 15.31 -0.54
C ARG A 43 17.83 14.23 -1.12
N GLY A 44 17.11 13.51 -0.25
CA GLY A 44 15.96 12.70 -0.67
C GLY A 44 14.80 13.64 -1.01
N LEU A 45 14.05 13.32 -2.04
CA LEU A 45 12.88 14.08 -2.49
C LEU A 45 11.71 13.11 -2.74
N GLY A 46 10.58 13.43 -2.18
CA GLY A 46 9.33 12.70 -2.40
C GLY A 46 8.13 13.61 -2.17
N SER A 47 6.97 13.02 -2.23
CA SER A 47 5.68 13.66 -1.96
C SER A 47 5.03 13.04 -0.74
N GLY A 48 4.01 13.70 -0.24
CA GLY A 48 3.08 13.19 0.77
C GLY A 48 1.72 13.83 0.57
N PHE A 49 0.74 13.39 1.35
CA PHE A 49 -0.57 14.00 1.34
C PHE A 49 -1.19 14.01 2.74
N LEU A 50 -1.94 15.06 3.03
CA LEU A 50 -2.60 15.28 4.31
C LEU A 50 -3.82 14.35 4.43
N ILE A 51 -3.94 13.62 5.55
CA ILE A 51 -5.05 12.70 5.83
C ILE A 51 -5.83 13.05 7.12
N GLY A 52 -5.29 13.92 7.95
CA GLY A 52 -5.85 14.39 9.21
C GLY A 52 -5.56 15.87 9.39
N GLU A 53 -5.86 16.43 10.55
CA GLU A 53 -5.63 17.86 10.83
C GLU A 53 -4.17 18.26 10.64
N ASN A 54 -3.22 17.38 11.00
CA ASN A 54 -1.79 17.61 10.94
C ASN A 54 -0.97 16.35 10.61
N ILE A 55 -1.62 15.31 10.06
CA ILE A 55 -0.97 14.03 9.71
C ILE A 55 -0.85 13.90 8.19
N ILE A 56 0.36 13.66 7.76
CA ILE A 56 0.75 13.43 6.37
C ILE A 56 1.15 11.97 6.22
N VAL A 57 0.67 11.33 5.14
CA VAL A 57 1.12 10.01 4.71
C VAL A 57 2.11 10.16 3.57
N THR A 58 3.14 9.33 3.59
CA THR A 58 4.16 9.21 2.54
C THR A 58 4.73 7.79 2.53
N ASN A 59 5.67 7.49 1.63
CA ASN A 59 6.39 6.22 1.67
C ASN A 59 7.46 6.19 2.77
N ALA A 60 7.71 5.00 3.32
CA ALA A 60 8.76 4.80 4.32
C ALA A 60 10.15 5.09 3.72
N HIS A 61 10.41 4.70 2.46
CA HIS A 61 11.68 4.97 1.79
C HIS A 61 11.95 6.47 1.55
N VAL A 62 10.89 7.32 1.49
CA VAL A 62 11.03 8.78 1.35
C VAL A 62 11.61 9.39 2.63
N VAL A 63 11.19 8.90 3.79
CA VAL A 63 11.61 9.41 5.11
C VAL A 63 12.69 8.56 5.76
N SER A 64 13.22 7.51 5.09
CA SER A 64 14.16 6.55 5.67
C SER A 64 15.30 7.27 6.40
N ASP A 65 15.59 6.80 7.65
CA ASP A 65 16.63 7.28 8.55
C ASP A 65 16.47 8.72 9.06
N ALA A 66 15.42 9.45 8.65
CA ALA A 66 15.14 10.78 9.12
C ALA A 66 14.17 10.75 10.31
N ARG A 67 14.47 11.53 11.36
CA ARG A 67 13.52 11.81 12.46
C ARG A 67 12.68 13.07 12.18
N VAL A 68 13.26 13.98 11.41
CA VAL A 68 12.65 15.25 10.99
C VAL A 68 12.87 15.41 9.49
N VAL A 69 11.86 15.87 8.79
CA VAL A 69 11.86 16.14 7.35
C VAL A 69 11.34 17.54 7.09
N ASP A 70 11.77 18.17 6.00
CA ASP A 70 11.15 19.41 5.53
C ASP A 70 9.86 19.08 4.79
N VAL A 71 8.74 19.68 5.19
CA VAL A 71 7.43 19.59 4.54
C VAL A 71 7.12 20.92 3.87
N ILE A 72 6.90 20.91 2.57
CA ILE A 72 6.57 22.11 1.80
C ILE A 72 5.18 21.94 1.21
N PHE A 73 4.26 22.82 1.60
CA PHE A 73 2.89 22.84 1.08
C PHE A 73 2.82 23.51 -0.29
N PHE A 74 1.68 23.34 -0.97
CA PHE A 74 1.47 23.84 -2.34
C PHE A 74 1.60 25.37 -2.46
N ASP A 75 1.39 26.12 -1.39
CA ASP A 75 1.52 27.58 -1.31
C ASP A 75 2.96 28.04 -1.04
N GLY A 76 3.90 27.08 -0.93
CA GLY A 76 5.32 27.33 -0.63
C GLY A 76 5.64 27.47 0.86
N SER A 77 4.66 27.38 1.75
CA SER A 77 4.90 27.37 3.20
C SER A 77 5.67 26.12 3.62
N ARG A 78 6.59 26.27 4.58
CA ARG A 78 7.50 25.20 5.02
C ARG A 78 7.35 24.98 6.51
N PHE A 79 7.34 23.70 6.88
CA PHE A 79 7.26 23.24 8.27
C PHE A 79 8.20 22.07 8.49
N ASP A 80 8.69 21.96 9.72
CA ASP A 80 9.37 20.75 10.16
C ASP A 80 8.34 19.64 10.36
N GLY A 81 8.54 18.52 9.67
CA GLY A 81 7.73 17.32 9.80
C GLY A 81 8.41 16.32 10.69
N LYS A 82 7.79 15.92 11.80
CA LYS A 82 8.29 14.84 12.67
C LYS A 82 7.84 13.49 12.12
N VAL A 83 8.77 12.60 11.80
CA VAL A 83 8.45 11.23 11.43
C VAL A 83 7.96 10.50 12.69
N LEU A 84 6.69 10.13 12.68
CA LEU A 84 6.06 9.41 13.78
C LEU A 84 6.33 7.91 13.69
N ILE A 85 6.18 7.36 12.49
CA ILE A 85 6.23 5.94 12.20
C ILE A 85 6.69 5.74 10.75
N ALA A 86 7.46 4.67 10.53
CA ALA A 86 7.81 4.18 9.21
C ALA A 86 7.65 2.65 9.18
N ASP A 87 6.66 2.16 8.44
CA ASP A 87 6.47 0.74 8.14
C ASP A 87 7.22 0.42 6.85
N THR A 88 8.45 -0.10 6.99
CA THR A 88 9.30 -0.46 5.86
C THR A 88 8.78 -1.68 5.10
N TYR A 89 8.00 -2.54 5.75
CA TYR A 89 7.42 -3.73 5.13
C TYR A 89 6.32 -3.39 4.12
N ARG A 90 5.47 -2.38 4.43
CA ARG A 90 4.40 -1.90 3.55
C ARG A 90 4.76 -0.63 2.82
N ASP A 91 5.96 -0.09 3.07
CA ASP A 91 6.46 1.18 2.54
C ASP A 91 5.51 2.36 2.84
N VAL A 92 5.01 2.45 4.07
CA VAL A 92 4.10 3.51 4.54
C VAL A 92 4.74 4.24 5.72
N ALA A 93 4.72 5.58 5.70
CA ALA A 93 5.16 6.39 6.83
C ALA A 93 4.15 7.48 7.18
N LEU A 94 4.12 7.87 8.45
CA LEU A 94 3.37 8.99 8.97
C LEU A 94 4.31 10.09 9.44
N VAL A 95 3.99 11.30 9.01
CA VAL A 95 4.69 12.52 9.40
C VAL A 95 3.69 13.46 10.02
N SER A 96 4.00 14.02 11.19
CA SER A 96 3.21 15.10 11.80
C SER A 96 3.88 16.45 11.57
N VAL A 97 3.07 17.47 11.33
CA VAL A 97 3.48 18.89 11.32
C VAL A 97 2.82 19.62 12.48
N GLU A 98 3.44 20.70 12.98
CA GLU A 98 2.86 21.48 14.08
C GLU A 98 1.64 22.28 13.62
N ASP A 99 1.65 22.76 12.38
CA ASP A 99 0.58 23.58 11.83
C ASP A 99 0.35 23.27 10.34
N VAL A 100 -0.85 23.53 9.86
CA VAL A 100 -1.26 23.37 8.46
C VAL A 100 -1.78 24.71 7.95
N PRO A 101 -1.34 25.19 6.78
CA PRO A 101 -1.79 26.47 6.23
C PRO A 101 -3.31 26.54 6.12
N LYS A 102 -3.89 27.70 6.42
CA LYS A 102 -5.35 27.93 6.42
C LYS A 102 -5.96 27.58 5.05
N GLY A 103 -7.05 26.84 5.10
CA GLY A 103 -7.81 26.47 3.90
C GLY A 103 -7.33 25.19 3.20
N ILE A 104 -6.26 24.57 3.66
CA ILE A 104 -5.87 23.20 3.25
C ILE A 104 -6.71 22.22 4.05
N LYS A 105 -7.24 21.22 3.34
CA LYS A 105 -8.06 20.15 3.94
C LYS A 105 -7.42 18.79 3.70
N PRO A 106 -7.60 17.85 4.65
CA PRO A 106 -7.24 16.47 4.43
C PRO A 106 -7.90 15.90 3.19
N LEU A 107 -7.18 15.03 2.48
CA LEU A 107 -7.71 14.31 1.34
C LEU A 107 -8.62 13.17 1.81
N SER A 108 -9.70 12.97 1.08
CA SER A 108 -10.63 11.87 1.35
C SER A 108 -10.07 10.55 0.85
N LEU A 109 -10.02 9.55 1.72
CA LEU A 109 -9.55 8.21 1.38
C LEU A 109 -10.69 7.37 0.78
N GLY A 110 -10.49 6.87 -0.43
CA GLY A 110 -11.42 5.98 -1.15
C GLY A 110 -11.31 4.53 -0.69
N ASP A 111 -11.76 3.62 -1.55
CA ASP A 111 -11.70 2.17 -1.34
C ASP A 111 -11.00 1.51 -2.54
N SER A 112 -9.76 1.05 -2.31
CA SER A 112 -8.94 0.42 -3.36
C SER A 112 -9.43 -0.98 -3.76
N ASP A 113 -10.28 -1.63 -2.96
CA ASP A 113 -10.83 -2.95 -3.28
C ASP A 113 -11.96 -2.87 -4.32
N GLN A 114 -12.52 -1.67 -4.56
CA GLN A 114 -13.52 -1.40 -5.58
C GLN A 114 -12.90 -1.06 -6.95
N LEU A 115 -11.57 -0.88 -7.03
CA LEU A 115 -10.90 -0.50 -8.27
C LEU A 115 -11.05 -1.56 -9.37
N ARG A 116 -11.33 -1.08 -10.57
CA ARG A 116 -11.40 -1.92 -11.77
C ARG A 116 -10.39 -1.47 -12.81
N VAL A 117 -9.84 -2.40 -13.54
CA VAL A 117 -8.96 -2.13 -14.67
C VAL A 117 -9.69 -1.24 -15.69
N GLY A 118 -9.01 -0.18 -16.15
CA GLY A 118 -9.55 0.82 -17.04
C GLY A 118 -10.14 2.06 -16.36
N GLU A 119 -10.26 2.10 -15.03
CA GLU A 119 -10.68 3.31 -14.31
C GLU A 119 -9.62 4.40 -14.43
N ILE A 120 -10.07 5.64 -14.74
CA ILE A 120 -9.19 6.81 -14.85
C ILE A 120 -8.68 7.17 -13.46
N VAL A 121 -7.36 7.42 -13.38
CA VAL A 121 -6.67 7.85 -12.16
C VAL A 121 -5.70 8.98 -12.45
N PHE A 122 -5.44 9.80 -11.43
CA PHE A 122 -4.49 10.90 -11.46
C PHE A 122 -3.43 10.65 -10.39
N ALA A 123 -2.17 10.61 -10.79
CA ALA A 123 -1.05 10.65 -9.85
C ALA A 123 -0.68 12.12 -9.61
N VAL A 124 -0.70 12.53 -8.34
CA VAL A 124 -0.41 13.90 -7.94
C VAL A 124 0.83 13.90 -7.05
N GLY A 125 1.84 14.63 -7.45
CA GLY A 125 3.09 14.71 -6.70
C GLY A 125 3.75 16.06 -6.86
N SER A 126 4.80 16.32 -6.09
CA SER A 126 5.60 17.54 -6.18
C SER A 126 7.05 17.22 -6.56
N PRO A 127 7.29 16.74 -7.80
CA PRO A 127 8.61 16.33 -8.23
C PRO A 127 9.55 17.54 -8.38
N LEU A 128 10.83 17.29 -8.12
CA LEU A 128 11.92 18.21 -8.44
C LEU A 128 11.91 19.57 -7.71
N GLY A 129 11.10 19.75 -6.66
CA GLY A 129 11.02 21.03 -5.93
C GLY A 129 10.51 22.19 -6.81
N LEU A 130 9.80 21.89 -7.89
CA LEU A 130 9.13 22.89 -8.72
C LEU A 130 7.95 23.50 -7.93
N PRO A 131 7.65 24.78 -8.18
CA PRO A 131 6.48 25.40 -7.55
C PRO A 131 5.19 24.70 -7.96
N GLY A 132 4.46 24.16 -6.98
CA GLY A 132 3.19 23.48 -7.17
C GLY A 132 3.31 22.01 -7.57
N PRO A 133 2.25 21.23 -7.33
CA PRO A 133 2.20 19.81 -7.67
C PRO A 133 2.11 19.57 -9.17
N THR A 134 2.72 18.47 -9.61
CA THR A 134 2.59 17.94 -10.97
C THR A 134 1.53 16.86 -10.97
N VAL A 135 0.67 16.86 -11.98
CA VAL A 135 -0.41 15.89 -12.14
C VAL A 135 -0.22 15.12 -13.44
N THR A 136 -0.31 13.81 -13.36
CA THR A 136 -0.32 12.93 -14.53
C THR A 136 -1.57 12.09 -14.53
N MET A 137 -2.16 11.87 -15.70
CA MET A 137 -3.39 11.08 -15.88
C MET A 137 -3.06 9.75 -16.54
N GLY A 138 -3.71 8.71 -16.11
CA GLY A 138 -3.67 7.39 -16.71
C GLY A 138 -4.88 6.56 -16.28
N VAL A 139 -4.75 5.25 -16.38
CA VAL A 139 -5.77 4.30 -15.93
C VAL A 139 -5.18 3.28 -14.97
N VAL A 140 -6.04 2.61 -14.23
CA VAL A 140 -5.69 1.38 -13.52
C VAL A 140 -5.40 0.30 -14.56
N SER A 141 -4.14 -0.07 -14.74
CA SER A 141 -3.70 -1.08 -15.72
C SER A 141 -3.85 -2.51 -15.19
N ALA A 142 -3.67 -2.69 -13.87
CA ALA A 142 -3.90 -3.95 -13.16
C ALA A 142 -4.02 -3.70 -11.65
N VAL A 143 -4.57 -4.67 -10.93
CA VAL A 143 -4.59 -4.71 -9.46
C VAL A 143 -3.90 -5.99 -8.97
N GLY A 144 -3.37 -5.95 -7.74
CA GLY A 144 -2.77 -7.11 -7.11
C GLY A 144 -1.43 -7.53 -7.72
N ARG A 145 -0.61 -6.58 -8.14
CA ARG A 145 0.74 -6.85 -8.63
C ARG A 145 1.72 -7.00 -7.49
N ASN A 146 2.66 -7.93 -7.65
CA ASN A 146 3.76 -8.11 -6.72
C ASN A 146 5.06 -7.75 -7.42
N ILE A 147 5.89 -6.97 -6.74
CA ILE A 147 7.25 -6.63 -7.16
C ILE A 147 8.21 -7.28 -6.17
N VAL A 148 9.09 -8.14 -6.67
CA VAL A 148 10.16 -8.74 -5.90
C VAL A 148 11.46 -8.31 -6.56
N GLY A 149 12.25 -7.47 -5.86
CA GLY A 149 13.60 -7.05 -6.23
C GLY A 149 14.62 -7.59 -5.21
N GLU A 150 15.88 -7.23 -5.38
CA GLU A 150 16.95 -7.66 -4.46
C GLU A 150 16.71 -7.15 -3.03
N ASP A 151 16.24 -5.89 -2.87
CA ASP A 151 16.04 -5.24 -1.57
C ASP A 151 14.58 -4.85 -1.29
N VAL A 152 13.65 -5.12 -2.22
CA VAL A 152 12.25 -4.68 -2.12
C VAL A 152 11.31 -5.83 -2.47
N ALA A 153 10.38 -6.09 -1.56
CA ALA A 153 9.26 -6.99 -1.81
C ALA A 153 7.96 -6.26 -1.48
N LEU A 154 7.35 -5.65 -2.48
CA LEU A 154 6.04 -5.01 -2.35
C LEU A 154 4.98 -5.88 -3.01
N GLU A 155 3.89 -6.09 -2.30
CA GLU A 155 2.81 -6.98 -2.74
C GLU A 155 1.49 -6.23 -2.88
N ASP A 156 0.60 -6.79 -3.69
CA ASP A 156 -0.77 -6.32 -3.87
C ASP A 156 -0.90 -4.92 -4.49
N LEU A 157 0.07 -4.47 -5.27
CA LEU A 157 0.13 -3.13 -5.82
C LEU A 157 -0.91 -2.88 -6.93
N ILE A 158 -1.34 -1.63 -7.04
CA ILE A 158 -2.07 -1.09 -8.18
C ILE A 158 -1.03 -0.74 -9.26
N GLN A 159 -1.21 -1.25 -10.47
CA GLN A 159 -0.43 -0.84 -11.64
C GLN A 159 -1.19 0.25 -12.39
N THR A 160 -0.49 1.28 -12.83
CA THR A 160 -1.03 2.39 -13.66
C THR A 160 -0.06 2.77 -14.77
N ASP A 161 -0.58 3.30 -15.86
CA ASP A 161 0.18 3.93 -16.94
C ASP A 161 0.28 5.46 -16.80
N ALA A 162 -0.31 6.04 -15.74
CA ALA A 162 -0.01 7.41 -15.36
C ALA A 162 1.52 7.59 -15.19
N ALA A 163 2.07 8.65 -15.73
CA ALA A 163 3.53 8.85 -15.71
C ALA A 163 4.01 9.05 -14.25
N ILE A 164 4.77 8.09 -13.76
CA ILE A 164 5.42 8.12 -12.44
C ILE A 164 6.90 8.46 -12.65
N ASN A 165 7.37 9.45 -11.91
CA ASN A 165 8.75 9.94 -11.96
C ASN A 165 9.29 10.13 -10.53
N PRO A 166 10.62 10.18 -10.35
CA PRO A 166 11.23 10.56 -9.08
C PRO A 166 10.62 11.86 -8.53
N GLY A 167 10.15 11.81 -7.27
CA GLY A 167 9.45 12.90 -6.60
C GLY A 167 7.93 12.69 -6.50
N ASN A 168 7.30 11.84 -7.32
CA ASN A 168 5.89 11.47 -7.14
C ASN A 168 5.70 10.41 -6.04
N SER A 169 6.76 9.67 -5.65
CA SER A 169 6.71 8.68 -4.56
C SER A 169 6.17 9.30 -3.28
N GLY A 170 5.21 8.64 -2.66
CA GLY A 170 4.46 9.12 -1.49
C GLY A 170 3.28 10.03 -1.81
N GLY A 171 3.14 10.50 -3.05
CA GLY A 171 1.97 11.27 -3.50
C GLY A 171 0.73 10.39 -3.70
N PRO A 172 -0.48 10.98 -3.67
CA PRO A 172 -1.71 10.23 -3.87
C PRO A 172 -1.94 9.83 -5.32
N LEU A 173 -2.50 8.63 -5.53
CA LEU A 173 -3.20 8.23 -6.73
C LEU A 173 -4.70 8.40 -6.47
N VAL A 174 -5.37 9.28 -7.21
CA VAL A 174 -6.78 9.61 -6.99
C VAL A 174 -7.66 9.22 -8.17
N ASN A 175 -8.91 8.89 -7.91
CA ASN A 175 -9.91 8.63 -8.92
C ASN A 175 -10.55 9.92 -9.43
N VAL A 176 -11.52 9.81 -10.36
CA VAL A 176 -12.24 10.96 -10.93
C VAL A 176 -13.07 11.73 -9.92
N ASP A 177 -13.42 11.15 -8.76
CA ASP A 177 -14.15 11.81 -7.68
C ASP A 177 -13.21 12.52 -6.67
N GLY A 178 -11.89 12.50 -6.90
CA GLY A 178 -10.89 13.08 -6.00
C GLY A 178 -10.61 12.27 -4.75
N MET A 179 -11.10 11.02 -4.70
CA MET A 179 -10.81 10.10 -3.60
C MET A 179 -9.44 9.46 -3.80
N VAL A 180 -8.62 9.43 -2.76
CA VAL A 180 -7.33 8.73 -2.80
C VAL A 180 -7.58 7.22 -2.84
N VAL A 181 -7.15 6.56 -3.91
CA VAL A 181 -7.29 5.10 -4.11
C VAL A 181 -5.96 4.36 -3.98
N GLY A 182 -4.85 5.09 -3.97
CA GLY A 182 -3.52 4.54 -3.74
C GLY A 182 -2.50 5.61 -3.39
N MET A 183 -1.30 5.18 -3.00
CA MET A 183 -0.12 6.00 -2.79
C MET A 183 0.97 5.57 -3.75
N VAL A 184 1.43 6.47 -4.60
CA VAL A 184 2.48 6.21 -5.59
C VAL A 184 3.76 5.75 -4.88
N THR A 185 4.39 4.67 -5.36
CA THR A 185 5.61 4.16 -4.69
C THR A 185 6.77 3.91 -5.65
N ALA A 186 6.59 3.11 -6.67
CA ALA A 186 7.70 2.60 -7.45
C ALA A 186 7.46 2.68 -8.95
N ILE A 187 8.57 2.67 -9.68
CA ILE A 187 8.64 2.42 -11.11
C ILE A 187 9.58 1.23 -11.35
N ILE A 188 9.33 0.45 -12.39
CA ILE A 188 10.32 -0.50 -12.88
C ILE A 188 11.29 0.27 -13.75
N PRO A 189 12.60 0.29 -13.42
CA PRO A 189 13.60 0.96 -14.28
C PRO A 189 13.49 0.45 -15.72
N TYR A 190 13.54 1.37 -16.68
CA TYR A 190 13.46 1.07 -18.11
C TYR A 190 12.10 0.56 -18.64
N ALA A 191 11.04 0.49 -17.81
CA ALA A 191 9.68 0.15 -18.23
C ALA A 191 8.81 1.42 -18.28
N GLN A 192 8.81 2.12 -19.40
CA GLN A 192 7.95 3.29 -19.58
C GLN A 192 6.47 2.89 -19.56
N GLY A 193 5.62 3.70 -18.89
CA GLY A 193 4.19 3.43 -18.78
C GLY A 193 3.84 2.31 -17.80
N VAL A 194 4.76 1.93 -16.90
CA VAL A 194 4.51 0.95 -15.83
C VAL A 194 4.86 1.59 -14.49
N GLY A 195 3.87 2.18 -13.85
CA GLY A 195 3.96 2.72 -12.50
C GLY A 195 3.18 1.88 -11.51
N PHE A 196 3.51 2.00 -10.23
CA PHE A 196 2.87 1.28 -9.15
C PHE A 196 2.47 2.18 -8.00
N ALA A 197 1.36 1.82 -7.35
CA ALA A 197 0.89 2.47 -6.14
C ALA A 197 0.49 1.44 -5.09
N ILE A 198 0.76 1.75 -3.84
CA ILE A 198 0.27 0.99 -2.67
C ILE A 198 -1.24 1.27 -2.56
N PRO A 199 -2.09 0.24 -2.45
CA PRO A 199 -3.52 0.42 -2.28
C PRO A 199 -3.85 1.25 -1.04
N ILE A 200 -4.82 2.15 -1.13
CA ILE A 200 -5.17 3.02 0.02
C ILE A 200 -5.69 2.22 1.21
N ASN A 201 -6.30 1.05 0.98
CA ASN A 201 -6.74 0.18 2.07
C ASN A 201 -5.55 -0.40 2.86
N THR A 202 -4.36 -0.54 2.24
CA THR A 202 -3.13 -0.89 2.97
C THR A 202 -2.72 0.24 3.91
N VAL A 203 -2.79 1.49 3.46
CA VAL A 203 -2.53 2.66 4.32
C VAL A 203 -3.52 2.71 5.48
N LYS A 204 -4.82 2.51 5.22
CA LYS A 204 -5.86 2.47 6.27
C LYS A 204 -5.57 1.40 7.32
N ARG A 205 -5.17 0.18 6.89
CA ARG A 205 -4.79 -0.89 7.82
C ARG A 205 -3.59 -0.51 8.69
N VAL A 206 -2.59 0.17 8.14
CA VAL A 206 -1.46 0.68 8.93
C VAL A 206 -1.95 1.68 9.98
N LEU A 207 -2.87 2.59 9.63
CA LEU A 207 -3.45 3.53 10.60
C LEU A 207 -4.21 2.81 11.72
N GLU A 208 -5.03 1.81 11.39
CA GLU A 208 -5.76 0.98 12.36
C GLU A 208 -4.80 0.23 13.30
N MET A 209 -3.69 -0.32 12.77
CA MET A 209 -2.66 -0.97 13.57
C MET A 209 -2.00 0.01 14.54
N ILE A 210 -1.72 1.23 14.09
CA ILE A 210 -1.14 2.27 14.94
C ILE A 210 -2.11 2.69 16.04
N GLU A 211 -3.38 2.83 15.73
CA GLU A 211 -4.42 3.14 16.72
C GLU A 211 -4.52 2.04 17.78
N ALA A 212 -4.49 0.77 17.36
CA ALA A 212 -4.66 -0.38 18.24
C ALA A 212 -3.41 -0.75 19.05
N TYR A 213 -2.22 -0.63 18.44
CA TYR A 213 -0.95 -1.15 19.00
C TYR A 213 0.09 -0.05 19.23
N GLY A 214 -0.18 1.19 18.86
CA GLY A 214 0.78 2.30 18.90
C GLY A 214 1.89 2.22 17.84
N ARG A 215 1.86 1.20 16.98
CA ARG A 215 2.91 0.92 15.97
C ARG A 215 2.38 -0.02 14.88
N PRO A 216 3.01 -0.06 13.69
CA PRO A 216 2.74 -1.08 12.69
C PRO A 216 3.15 -2.46 13.20
N VAL A 217 2.36 -3.46 12.88
CA VAL A 217 2.62 -4.85 13.25
C VAL A 217 2.41 -5.76 12.04
N ARG A 218 3.07 -6.91 12.04
CA ARG A 218 2.87 -7.96 11.05
C ARG A 218 1.99 -9.03 11.66
N ALA A 219 0.84 -9.28 11.02
CA ALA A 219 -0.06 -10.37 11.40
C ALA A 219 0.25 -11.62 10.61
N MET A 220 0.35 -12.76 11.27
CA MET A 220 0.59 -14.04 10.59
C MET A 220 -0.05 -15.20 11.35
N ILE A 221 -0.29 -16.29 10.62
CA ILE A 221 -0.70 -17.58 11.20
C ILE A 221 0.37 -18.66 11.03
N GLY A 222 1.42 -18.39 10.24
CA GLY A 222 2.57 -19.27 10.06
C GLY A 222 2.42 -20.34 8.98
N VAL A 223 1.82 -19.97 7.83
CA VAL A 223 1.71 -20.85 6.66
C VAL A 223 2.33 -20.23 5.42
N TYR A 224 2.86 -21.07 4.55
CA TYR A 224 3.10 -20.76 3.15
C TYR A 224 2.02 -21.43 2.32
N ALA A 225 1.30 -20.66 1.53
CA ALA A 225 0.21 -21.14 0.71
C ALA A 225 0.43 -20.78 -0.77
N ALA A 226 -0.14 -21.56 -1.67
CA ALA A 226 -0.15 -21.30 -3.10
C ALA A 226 -1.59 -21.33 -3.62
N SER A 227 -1.93 -20.43 -4.52
CA SER A 227 -3.23 -20.40 -5.19
C SER A 227 -3.38 -21.62 -6.10
N ILE A 228 -4.50 -22.33 -5.99
CA ILE A 228 -4.82 -23.47 -6.87
C ILE A 228 -5.41 -22.94 -8.16
N THR A 229 -4.65 -23.05 -9.25
CA THR A 229 -5.17 -22.84 -10.60
C THR A 229 -5.59 -24.20 -11.22
N PRO A 230 -6.43 -24.22 -12.27
CA PRO A 230 -6.78 -25.46 -12.97
C PRO A 230 -5.55 -26.26 -13.43
N GLN A 231 -4.48 -25.57 -13.84
CA GLN A 231 -3.20 -26.18 -14.25
C GLN A 231 -2.51 -26.85 -13.06
N VAL A 232 -2.41 -26.15 -11.92
CA VAL A 232 -1.84 -26.69 -10.67
C VAL A 232 -2.66 -27.88 -10.18
N ALA A 233 -3.98 -27.76 -10.16
CA ALA A 233 -4.87 -28.83 -9.74
C ALA A 233 -4.67 -30.10 -10.60
N SER A 234 -4.54 -29.94 -11.92
CA SER A 234 -4.30 -31.04 -12.85
C SER A 234 -2.91 -31.67 -12.68
N ALA A 235 -1.86 -30.82 -12.61
CA ALA A 235 -0.47 -31.28 -12.49
C ALA A 235 -0.21 -32.08 -11.21
N TYR A 236 -0.79 -31.63 -10.08
CA TYR A 236 -0.62 -32.27 -8.78
C TYR A 236 -1.78 -33.22 -8.40
N ARG A 237 -2.74 -33.44 -9.30
CA ARG A 237 -3.92 -34.31 -9.09
C ARG A 237 -4.67 -33.93 -7.80
N LEU A 238 -4.83 -32.61 -7.57
CA LEU A 238 -5.49 -32.14 -6.37
C LEU A 238 -6.99 -32.45 -6.41
N PRO A 239 -7.61 -32.75 -5.26
CA PRO A 239 -9.03 -33.09 -5.18
C PRO A 239 -9.94 -31.90 -5.44
N LEU A 240 -9.44 -30.68 -5.28
CA LEU A 240 -10.16 -29.42 -5.51
C LEU A 240 -9.46 -28.59 -6.59
N LYS A 241 -10.27 -27.88 -7.38
CA LYS A 241 -9.78 -27.03 -8.49
C LYS A 241 -9.61 -25.56 -8.09
N ARG A 242 -9.99 -25.21 -6.85
CA ARG A 242 -9.93 -23.85 -6.27
C ARG A 242 -9.55 -23.94 -4.80
N GLY A 243 -9.00 -22.87 -4.28
CA GLY A 243 -8.56 -22.74 -2.90
C GLY A 243 -7.08 -22.44 -2.79
N LEU A 244 -6.57 -22.48 -1.58
CA LEU A 244 -5.15 -22.26 -1.29
C LEU A 244 -4.54 -23.56 -0.78
N LEU A 245 -3.59 -24.09 -1.50
CA LEU A 245 -2.81 -25.25 -1.08
C LEU A 245 -1.78 -24.81 -0.03
N ILE A 246 -1.82 -25.41 1.16
CA ILE A 246 -0.77 -25.24 2.16
C ILE A 246 0.47 -26.00 1.70
N VAL A 247 1.53 -25.26 1.41
CA VAL A 247 2.82 -25.81 0.96
C VAL A 247 3.72 -26.14 2.15
N ARG A 248 3.69 -25.26 3.16
CA ARG A 248 4.51 -25.38 4.38
C ARG A 248 3.80 -24.75 5.57
N VAL A 249 4.01 -25.34 6.74
CA VAL A 249 3.61 -24.78 8.04
C VAL A 249 4.88 -24.57 8.86
N ILE A 250 5.01 -23.40 9.50
CA ILE A 250 6.16 -23.05 10.31
C ILE A 250 5.95 -23.65 11.72
N PRO A 251 6.88 -24.48 12.23
CA PRO A 251 6.78 -25.01 13.58
C PRO A 251 6.70 -23.92 14.65
N GLY A 252 5.90 -24.16 15.70
CA GLY A 252 5.71 -23.20 16.80
C GLY A 252 4.80 -22.02 16.48
N THR A 253 4.13 -22.01 15.32
CA THR A 253 3.16 -20.98 14.95
C THR A 253 1.72 -21.41 15.21
N PRO A 254 0.76 -20.47 15.25
CA PRO A 254 -0.65 -20.79 15.48
C PRO A 254 -1.24 -21.83 14.51
N ALA A 255 -0.85 -21.79 13.24
CA ALA A 255 -1.28 -22.81 12.27
C ALA A 255 -0.74 -24.21 12.60
N TYR A 256 0.49 -24.30 13.09
CA TYR A 256 1.07 -25.56 13.54
C TYR A 256 0.32 -26.13 14.75
N GLU A 257 0.03 -25.30 15.75
CA GLU A 257 -0.75 -25.69 16.94
C GLU A 257 -2.19 -26.09 16.58
N ALA A 258 -2.78 -25.41 15.58
CA ALA A 258 -4.09 -25.74 15.02
C ALA A 258 -4.08 -27.02 14.16
N ARG A 259 -2.92 -27.73 14.08
CA ARG A 259 -2.72 -28.96 13.30
C ARG A 259 -3.05 -28.81 11.82
N ILE A 260 -2.77 -27.62 11.25
CA ILE A 260 -2.72 -27.41 9.82
C ILE A 260 -1.45 -28.09 9.31
N ALA A 261 -1.52 -28.75 8.15
CA ALA A 261 -0.42 -29.50 7.61
C ALA A 261 -0.22 -29.20 6.11
N PRO A 262 0.99 -29.38 5.58
CA PRO A 262 1.21 -29.38 4.13
C PRO A 262 0.26 -30.35 3.43
N GLY A 263 -0.32 -29.93 2.30
CA GLY A 263 -1.35 -30.66 1.57
C GLY A 263 -2.80 -30.34 1.97
N ASP A 264 -3.02 -29.61 3.06
CA ASP A 264 -4.34 -29.03 3.34
C ASP A 264 -4.70 -27.99 2.30
N ILE A 265 -5.98 -27.84 2.00
CA ILE A 265 -6.49 -26.81 1.09
C ILE A 265 -7.44 -25.90 1.87
N ILE A 266 -7.12 -24.62 2.00
CA ILE A 266 -8.05 -23.63 2.52
C ILE A 266 -9.09 -23.34 1.44
N THR A 267 -10.35 -23.56 1.75
CA THR A 267 -11.48 -23.36 0.84
C THR A 267 -12.28 -22.11 1.17
N LYS A 268 -12.33 -21.73 2.45
CA LYS A 268 -12.97 -20.49 2.91
C LYS A 268 -12.21 -19.82 4.03
N ILE A 269 -12.31 -18.50 4.07
CA ILE A 269 -11.80 -17.64 5.13
C ILE A 269 -12.94 -16.76 5.60
N ALA A 270 -13.22 -16.74 6.91
CA ALA A 270 -14.34 -16.02 7.49
C ALA A 270 -15.68 -16.27 6.76
N GLY A 271 -15.90 -17.52 6.30
CA GLY A 271 -17.10 -17.95 5.57
C GLY A 271 -17.12 -17.63 4.07
N LYS A 272 -16.19 -16.85 3.53
CA LYS A 272 -16.08 -16.51 2.11
C LYS A 272 -15.13 -17.48 1.39
N GLU A 273 -15.49 -17.89 0.18
CA GLU A 273 -14.60 -18.68 -0.67
C GLU A 273 -13.31 -17.93 -0.96
N VAL A 274 -12.20 -18.66 -1.01
CA VAL A 274 -10.87 -18.10 -1.28
C VAL A 274 -10.19 -18.80 -2.44
N SER A 275 -9.49 -18.03 -3.26
CA SER A 275 -8.74 -18.55 -4.42
C SER A 275 -7.36 -17.92 -4.59
N ASP A 276 -7.08 -16.83 -3.88
CA ASP A 276 -5.85 -16.08 -3.98
C ASP A 276 -5.18 -15.94 -2.59
N VAL A 277 -3.86 -16.13 -2.56
CA VAL A 277 -3.06 -16.01 -1.32
C VAL A 277 -3.20 -14.62 -0.68
N ARG A 278 -3.40 -13.59 -1.50
CA ARG A 278 -3.65 -12.21 -1.02
C ARG A 278 -4.91 -12.12 -0.16
N GLU A 279 -5.97 -12.87 -0.52
CA GLU A 279 -7.21 -12.90 0.28
C GLU A 279 -6.96 -13.48 1.67
N LEU A 280 -6.09 -14.50 1.79
CA LEU A 280 -5.69 -15.05 3.08
C LEU A 280 -4.94 -14.00 3.92
N ARG A 281 -3.97 -13.33 3.32
CA ARG A 281 -3.18 -12.31 4.01
C ARG A 281 -4.05 -11.16 4.50
N ARG A 282 -4.90 -10.61 3.61
CA ARG A 282 -5.85 -9.55 3.98
C ARG A 282 -6.77 -9.99 5.12
N ALA A 283 -7.34 -11.19 5.02
CA ALA A 283 -8.22 -11.70 6.07
C ALA A 283 -7.51 -11.89 7.42
N VAL A 284 -6.24 -12.28 7.43
CA VAL A 284 -5.43 -12.36 8.65
C VAL A 284 -5.19 -10.96 9.22
N GLU A 285 -4.81 -9.99 8.38
CA GLU A 285 -4.62 -8.59 8.79
C GLU A 285 -5.93 -7.95 9.30
N ASP A 286 -7.04 -8.11 8.59
CA ASP A 286 -8.36 -7.59 8.98
C ASP A 286 -8.89 -8.22 10.27
N SER A 287 -8.39 -9.40 10.63
CA SER A 287 -8.79 -10.13 11.84
C SER A 287 -7.88 -9.87 13.04
N ILE A 288 -6.90 -8.96 12.94
CA ILE A 288 -5.96 -8.63 14.02
C ILE A 288 -6.69 -8.28 15.31
N MET A 289 -7.69 -7.40 15.24
CA MET A 289 -8.47 -6.97 16.41
C MET A 289 -9.31 -8.10 17.02
N GLN A 290 -9.71 -9.08 16.22
CA GLN A 290 -10.44 -10.25 16.65
C GLN A 290 -9.54 -11.30 17.32
N GLY A 291 -8.22 -11.26 17.00
CA GLY A 291 -7.18 -12.15 17.53
C GLY A 291 -7.16 -13.55 16.91
N TYR A 292 -8.05 -13.87 15.99
CA TYR A 292 -8.06 -15.15 15.28
C TYR A 292 -8.71 -15.01 13.89
N VAL A 293 -8.37 -15.94 12.99
CA VAL A 293 -9.02 -16.09 11.68
C VAL A 293 -9.73 -17.45 11.61
N GLU A 294 -10.94 -17.48 11.06
CA GLU A 294 -11.68 -18.72 10.81
C GLU A 294 -11.38 -19.24 9.41
N LEU A 295 -10.90 -20.49 9.33
CA LEU A 295 -10.58 -21.17 8.10
C LEU A 295 -11.46 -22.40 7.93
N GLU A 296 -11.97 -22.64 6.71
CA GLU A 296 -12.49 -23.92 6.29
C GLU A 296 -11.43 -24.63 5.45
N ILE A 297 -11.01 -25.79 5.91
CA ILE A 297 -9.89 -26.54 5.35
C ILE A 297 -10.38 -27.90 4.86
N TYR A 298 -10.01 -28.29 3.66
CA TYR A 298 -10.16 -29.64 3.15
C TYR A 298 -8.85 -30.40 3.30
N ARG A 299 -8.90 -31.60 3.87
CA ARG A 299 -7.80 -32.55 3.93
C ARG A 299 -8.18 -33.86 3.25
N GLN A 300 -7.34 -34.29 2.32
CA GLN A 300 -7.58 -35.54 1.61
C GLN A 300 -7.69 -36.74 2.57
N GLY A 301 -8.73 -37.54 2.42
CA GLY A 301 -9.05 -38.68 3.30
C GLY A 301 -9.81 -38.32 4.58
N TYR A 302 -9.89 -37.04 4.95
CA TYR A 302 -10.57 -36.59 6.18
C TYR A 302 -11.75 -35.65 5.92
N GLY A 303 -11.85 -35.06 4.71
CA GLY A 303 -12.91 -34.12 4.35
C GLY A 303 -12.68 -32.70 4.86
N TYR A 304 -13.79 -31.98 5.06
CA TYR A 304 -13.77 -30.56 5.48
C TYR A 304 -13.78 -30.43 7.00
N ARG A 305 -13.04 -29.45 7.50
CA ARG A 305 -13.09 -29.01 8.90
C ARG A 305 -13.00 -27.50 9.01
N ARG A 306 -13.62 -26.93 10.05
CA ARG A 306 -13.47 -25.52 10.41
C ARG A 306 -12.49 -25.40 11.56
N VAL A 307 -11.62 -24.40 11.46
CA VAL A 307 -10.55 -24.16 12.43
C VAL A 307 -10.49 -22.67 12.72
N LYS A 308 -10.45 -22.31 14.01
CA LYS A 308 -10.07 -20.97 14.46
C LYS A 308 -8.57 -20.97 14.71
N VAL A 309 -7.86 -20.18 13.95
CA VAL A 309 -6.40 -20.07 14.05
C VAL A 309 -6.08 -18.73 14.69
N PRO A 310 -5.45 -18.71 15.88
CA PRO A 310 -4.99 -17.47 16.50
C PRO A 310 -4.05 -16.70 15.56
N ILE A 311 -4.04 -15.38 15.70
CA ILE A 311 -3.13 -14.52 14.94
C ILE A 311 -1.93 -14.23 15.82
N MET A 312 -0.74 -14.49 15.28
CA MET A 312 0.51 -14.05 15.87
C MET A 312 0.84 -12.66 15.31
N VAL A 313 1.22 -11.76 16.22
CA VAL A 313 1.55 -10.38 15.90
C VAL A 313 3.03 -10.17 16.17
N GLU A 314 3.77 -9.74 15.16
CA GLU A 314 5.19 -9.40 15.26
C GLU A 314 5.39 -7.90 14.98
N GLU A 315 6.40 -7.30 15.63
CA GLU A 315 6.79 -5.92 15.34
C GLU A 315 7.40 -5.83 13.96
N VAL A 316 7.06 -4.77 13.24
CA VAL A 316 7.78 -4.37 12.02
C VAL A 316 8.87 -3.42 12.47
N GLY A 317 10.11 -3.88 12.40
CA GLY A 317 11.29 -3.10 12.73
C GLY A 317 11.68 -2.14 11.61
#